data_8ea20381efb832ac4f58ce23f28af2e5
#
_entry.id   8ea20381efb832ac4f58ce23f28af2e5
#
_cell.length_a   1.000
_cell.length_b   1.000
_cell.length_c   1.000
_cell.angle_alpha   90.00
_cell.angle_beta   90.00
_cell.angle_gamma   90.00
#
_symmetry.space_group_name_H-M   'P 1'
#
loop_
_entity.id
_entity.type
_entity.pdbx_description
1 polymer ?
#
loop_
_entity_poly.entity_id
_entity_poly.type
_entity_poly.pdbx_seq_one_letter_code
_entity_poly.pdbx_strand_id
1 'polypeptide(L)'
;MTRSAFIAIIGKPNVGKSSILNRLTGSKIAIVSSKPQTTRTKIMGVLTRDEVQLVFTDTPGFHHAHNKLGEHMNQAVGDTVGGVDACLFVVEPKGELNDKEQELLAMCKKQRLPVILAINKIDMLRDKTELAPRIGQLAGLYDFTAVVPCSAQTGEGVQDLLTEMERLALPSPHFFPDDTLTDQPERVLAAEMIREKILRLMDKEIPHGIAVAIEKMKDCLLYTSPSPRDVEESR
;
A
#
# COMPACT_ATOMS: atom_id res chain seq x y z
N MET A 1 15.07 12.12 19.35
CA MET A 1 14.70 10.81 19.94
C MET A 1 13.89 10.07 18.88
N THR A 2 14.37 8.93 18.42
CA THR A 2 13.71 8.18 17.34
C THR A 2 12.33 7.69 17.74
N ARG A 3 11.43 7.61 16.78
CA ARG A 3 10.06 7.13 16.93
C ARG A 3 9.71 6.22 15.78
N SER A 4 8.88 5.22 16.02
CA SER A 4 8.44 4.31 14.97
C SER A 4 6.97 3.94 15.14
N ALA A 5 6.31 3.56 14.05
CA ALA A 5 4.97 2.98 14.08
C ALA A 5 4.81 1.93 12.97
N PHE A 6 4.16 0.82 13.32
CA PHE A 6 3.67 -0.17 12.38
C PHE A 6 2.22 0.13 12.01
N ILE A 7 1.93 0.33 10.73
CA ILE A 7 0.63 0.76 10.23
C ILE A 7 0.09 -0.24 9.21
N ALA A 8 -1.05 -0.85 9.51
CA ALA A 8 -1.76 -1.70 8.56
C ALA A 8 -2.60 -0.85 7.59
N ILE A 9 -2.42 -1.02 6.29
CA ILE A 9 -3.28 -0.41 5.27
C ILE A 9 -4.39 -1.39 4.92
N ILE A 10 -5.61 -1.08 5.32
CA ILE A 10 -6.79 -1.94 5.21
C ILE A 10 -7.91 -1.28 4.40
N GLY A 11 -8.81 -2.08 3.86
CA GLY A 11 -9.95 -1.63 3.06
C GLY A 11 -10.28 -2.62 1.94
N LYS A 12 -11.39 -2.41 1.24
CA LYS A 12 -11.83 -3.29 0.14
C LYS A 12 -10.82 -3.31 -1.03
N PRO A 13 -10.92 -4.27 -1.96
CA PRO A 13 -10.11 -4.27 -3.18
C PRO A 13 -10.31 -2.99 -3.99
N ASN A 14 -9.25 -2.56 -4.69
CA ASN A 14 -9.24 -1.43 -5.64
C ASN A 14 -9.52 -0.03 -5.08
N VAL A 15 -9.62 0.18 -3.76
CA VAL A 15 -9.71 1.52 -3.16
C VAL A 15 -8.41 2.33 -3.27
N GLY A 16 -7.30 1.68 -3.65
CA GLY A 16 -6.00 2.32 -3.86
C GLY A 16 -5.00 2.16 -2.71
N LYS A 17 -5.10 1.11 -1.90
CA LYS A 17 -4.15 0.80 -0.81
C LYS A 17 -2.70 0.78 -1.29
N SER A 18 -2.41 -0.07 -2.28
CA SER A 18 -1.07 -0.18 -2.88
C SER A 18 -0.61 1.11 -3.57
N SER A 19 -1.55 1.90 -4.12
CA SER A 19 -1.23 3.21 -4.69
C SER A 19 -0.82 4.23 -3.63
N ILE A 20 -1.51 4.24 -2.48
CA ILE A 20 -1.15 5.07 -1.33
C ILE A 20 0.23 4.65 -0.82
N LEU A 21 0.48 3.33 -0.62
CA LEU A 21 1.77 2.83 -0.18
C LEU A 21 2.91 3.30 -1.09
N ASN A 22 2.78 3.10 -2.40
CA ASN A 22 3.78 3.56 -3.38
C ASN A 22 4.00 5.08 -3.32
N ARG A 23 2.93 5.84 -3.09
CA ARG A 23 3.01 7.30 -3.02
C ARG A 23 3.71 7.75 -1.73
N LEU A 24 3.44 7.11 -0.60
CA LEU A 24 4.07 7.38 0.68
C LEU A 24 5.56 7.06 0.67
N THR A 25 5.94 5.90 0.14
CA THR A 25 7.36 5.47 0.07
C THR A 25 8.15 6.15 -1.06
N GLY A 26 7.47 6.88 -1.96
CA GLY A 26 8.11 7.48 -3.13
C GLY A 26 8.61 6.49 -4.18
N SER A 27 8.37 5.20 -3.98
CA SER A 27 8.88 4.11 -4.82
C SER A 27 7.80 3.09 -5.14
N LYS A 28 7.95 2.42 -6.27
CA LYS A 28 7.02 1.38 -6.70
C LYS A 28 7.37 0.03 -6.07
N ILE A 29 6.91 -0.21 -4.87
CA ILE A 29 7.12 -1.46 -4.13
C ILE A 29 5.93 -2.42 -4.19
N ALA A 30 4.73 -1.90 -4.48
CA ALA A 30 3.52 -2.69 -4.64
C ALA A 30 2.94 -2.51 -6.04
N ILE A 31 2.39 -3.59 -6.61
CA ILE A 31 1.75 -3.54 -7.92
C ILE A 31 0.35 -2.95 -7.83
N VAL A 32 -0.05 -2.25 -8.89
CA VAL A 32 -1.34 -1.57 -8.99
C VAL A 32 -2.07 -2.02 -10.25
N SER A 33 -3.28 -2.56 -10.11
CA SER A 33 -4.15 -2.94 -11.22
C SER A 33 -5.60 -2.69 -10.85
N SER A 34 -6.45 -2.48 -11.85
CA SER A 34 -7.91 -2.40 -11.68
C SER A 34 -8.55 -3.76 -11.37
N LYS A 35 -7.82 -4.86 -11.56
CA LYS A 35 -8.33 -6.21 -11.36
C LYS A 35 -8.36 -6.58 -9.87
N PRO A 36 -9.39 -7.31 -9.41
CA PRO A 36 -9.41 -7.86 -8.05
C PRO A 36 -8.22 -8.78 -7.78
N GLN A 37 -7.85 -8.95 -6.50
CA GLN A 37 -6.76 -9.84 -6.08
C GLN A 37 -5.38 -9.48 -6.71
N THR A 38 -5.15 -8.20 -6.95
CA THR A 38 -3.85 -7.69 -7.43
C THR A 38 -2.77 -7.96 -6.39
N THR A 39 -2.96 -7.52 -5.14
CA THR A 39 -2.09 -7.84 -4.01
C THR A 39 -2.54 -9.19 -3.42
N ARG A 40 -1.67 -10.19 -3.42
CA ARG A 40 -1.96 -11.55 -2.93
C ARG A 40 -1.27 -11.87 -1.62
N THR A 41 -0.13 -11.26 -1.39
CA THR A 41 0.70 -11.44 -0.21
C THR A 41 0.86 -10.11 0.51
N LYS A 42 1.15 -10.16 1.79
CA LYS A 42 1.49 -9.00 2.60
C LYS A 42 2.76 -8.36 2.01
N ILE A 43 2.70 -7.06 1.73
CA ILE A 43 3.86 -6.28 1.28
C ILE A 43 4.19 -5.27 2.37
N MET A 44 5.43 -5.25 2.79
CA MET A 44 5.90 -4.27 3.76
C MET A 44 6.61 -3.13 3.02
N GLY A 45 6.25 -1.90 3.37
CA GLY A 45 6.92 -0.69 2.92
C GLY A 45 7.46 0.07 4.11
N VAL A 46 8.65 0.64 3.97
CA VAL A 46 9.31 1.42 5.02
C VAL A 46 9.51 2.83 4.52
N LEU A 47 9.21 3.80 5.36
CA LEU A 47 9.49 5.21 5.14
C LEU A 47 10.19 5.77 6.37
N THR A 48 11.43 6.19 6.20
CA THR A 48 12.17 6.92 7.24
C THR A 48 12.28 8.39 6.85
N ARG A 49 11.87 9.26 7.76
CA ARG A 49 11.99 10.71 7.64
C ARG A 49 12.50 11.26 8.97
N ASP A 50 13.69 11.82 8.93
CA ASP A 50 14.35 12.36 10.11
C ASP A 50 14.40 11.35 11.26
N GLU A 51 13.75 11.64 12.37
CA GLU A 51 13.68 10.75 13.54
C GLU A 51 12.48 9.78 13.53
N VAL A 52 11.65 9.76 12.47
CA VAL A 52 10.44 8.95 12.42
C VAL A 52 10.55 7.87 11.35
N GLN A 53 10.32 6.62 11.75
CA GLN A 53 10.19 5.50 10.82
C GLN A 53 8.78 4.93 10.84
N LEU A 54 8.11 4.94 9.70
CA LEU A 54 6.80 4.32 9.50
C LEU A 54 6.95 3.04 8.71
N VAL A 55 6.44 1.94 9.26
CA VAL A 55 6.45 0.63 8.63
C VAL A 55 5.02 0.30 8.22
N PHE A 56 4.77 0.32 6.93
CA PHE A 56 3.45 0.05 6.34
C PHE A 56 3.32 -1.41 5.98
N THR A 57 2.16 -1.98 6.22
CA THR A 57 1.79 -3.27 5.68
C THR A 57 0.62 -3.11 4.72
N ASP A 58 0.87 -3.27 3.42
CA ASP A 58 -0.20 -3.40 2.41
C ASP A 58 -0.77 -4.82 2.48
N THR A 59 -2.06 -4.88 2.77
CA THR A 59 -2.77 -6.15 2.86
C THR A 59 -3.56 -6.43 1.59
N PRO A 60 -3.77 -7.70 1.24
CA PRO A 60 -4.78 -8.07 0.26
C PRO A 60 -6.11 -7.39 0.58
N GLY A 61 -6.85 -6.95 -0.44
CA GLY A 61 -8.16 -6.35 -0.21
C GLY A 61 -9.13 -7.35 0.45
N PHE A 62 -9.74 -6.95 1.56
CA PHE A 62 -10.70 -7.78 2.29
C PHE A 62 -11.99 -7.92 1.49
N HIS A 63 -12.38 -9.15 1.15
CA HIS A 63 -13.51 -9.44 0.26
C HIS A 63 -14.22 -10.76 0.63
N HIS A 64 -15.39 -11.00 0.03
CA HIS A 64 -16.01 -12.32 0.17
C HIS A 64 -15.14 -13.39 -0.47
N ALA A 65 -14.74 -14.38 0.32
CA ALA A 65 -13.92 -15.49 -0.16
C ALA A 65 -14.82 -16.46 -0.94
N HIS A 66 -14.49 -16.66 -2.22
CA HIS A 66 -15.15 -17.66 -3.07
C HIS A 66 -14.28 -18.90 -3.31
N ASN A 67 -13.03 -18.88 -2.81
CA ASN A 67 -12.06 -19.95 -2.97
C ASN A 67 -11.01 -19.90 -1.84
N LYS A 68 -10.18 -20.96 -1.74
CA LYS A 68 -9.12 -21.06 -0.72
C LYS A 68 -8.14 -19.89 -0.72
N LEU A 69 -7.84 -19.31 -1.90
CA LEU A 69 -6.97 -18.14 -1.99
C LEU A 69 -7.61 -16.92 -1.29
N GLY A 70 -8.91 -16.69 -1.49
CA GLY A 70 -9.64 -15.62 -0.81
C GLY A 70 -9.68 -15.78 0.71
N GLU A 71 -9.82 -17.01 1.20
CA GLU A 71 -9.77 -17.31 2.64
C GLU A 71 -8.39 -16.97 3.23
N HIS A 72 -7.30 -17.39 2.58
CA HIS A 72 -5.94 -17.03 2.99
C HIS A 72 -5.69 -15.53 2.98
N MET A 73 -6.19 -14.82 1.98
CA MET A 73 -6.06 -13.37 1.90
C MET A 73 -6.79 -12.68 3.06
N ASN A 74 -7.99 -13.13 3.41
CA ASN A 74 -8.75 -12.57 4.53
C ASN A 74 -8.09 -12.87 5.88
N GLN A 75 -7.53 -14.07 6.05
CA GLN A 75 -6.78 -14.42 7.27
C GLN A 75 -5.53 -13.53 7.41
N ALA A 76 -4.79 -13.30 6.33
CA ALA A 76 -3.62 -12.42 6.34
C ALA A 76 -3.96 -10.98 6.78
N VAL A 77 -5.15 -10.48 6.45
CA VAL A 77 -5.62 -9.16 6.93
C VAL A 77 -5.86 -9.19 8.44
N GLY A 78 -6.54 -10.22 8.95
CA GLY A 78 -6.81 -10.39 10.38
C GLY A 78 -5.53 -10.48 11.21
N ASP A 79 -4.57 -11.29 10.77
CA ASP A 79 -3.27 -11.46 11.42
C ASP A 79 -2.46 -10.15 11.42
N THR A 80 -2.58 -9.36 10.35
CA THR A 80 -1.89 -8.07 10.25
C THR A 80 -2.45 -7.05 11.24
N VAL A 81 -3.77 -6.93 11.36
CA VAL A 81 -4.41 -6.00 12.31
C VAL A 81 -4.03 -6.33 13.76
N GLY A 82 -3.74 -7.60 14.07
CA GLY A 82 -3.34 -8.04 15.41
C GLY A 82 -1.92 -7.64 15.84
N GLY A 83 -1.08 -7.15 14.94
CA GLY A 83 0.34 -6.91 15.21
C GLY A 83 0.84 -5.52 14.81
N VAL A 84 -0.02 -4.51 14.81
CA VAL A 84 0.34 -3.13 14.42
C VAL A 84 -0.07 -2.11 15.48
N ASP A 85 0.53 -0.93 15.41
CA ASP A 85 0.27 0.19 16.32
C ASP A 85 -0.95 1.02 15.90
N ALA A 86 -1.26 1.04 14.58
CA ALA A 86 -2.38 1.78 14.01
C ALA A 86 -2.86 1.17 12.70
N CYS A 87 -4.07 1.57 12.28
CA CYS A 87 -4.62 1.21 10.98
C CYS A 87 -4.90 2.44 10.11
N LEU A 88 -4.56 2.34 8.84
CA LEU A 88 -5.01 3.25 7.79
C LEU A 88 -6.18 2.58 7.05
N PHE A 89 -7.39 3.03 7.32
CA PHE A 89 -8.59 2.52 6.67
C PHE A 89 -8.88 3.33 5.41
N VAL A 90 -8.78 2.69 4.25
CA VAL A 90 -8.89 3.34 2.94
C VAL A 90 -10.25 3.05 2.32
N VAL A 91 -10.97 4.11 1.97
CA VAL A 91 -12.28 4.05 1.31
C VAL A 91 -12.33 4.95 0.07
N GLU A 92 -13.32 4.75 -0.78
CA GLU A 92 -13.62 5.65 -1.89
C GLU A 92 -14.58 6.77 -1.44
N PRO A 93 -14.60 7.90 -2.15
CA PRO A 93 -15.44 9.05 -1.79
C PRO A 93 -16.94 8.77 -2.00
N LYS A 94 -17.28 7.72 -2.74
CA LYS A 94 -18.67 7.29 -3.02
C LYS A 94 -18.90 5.84 -2.61
N GLY A 95 -20.15 5.49 -2.39
CA GLY A 95 -20.58 4.13 -2.01
C GLY A 95 -20.63 3.94 -0.50
N GLU A 96 -21.33 2.92 -0.06
CA GLU A 96 -21.48 2.54 1.35
C GLU A 96 -20.38 1.57 1.77
N LEU A 97 -20.12 1.50 3.08
CA LEU A 97 -19.27 0.46 3.65
C LEU A 97 -20.00 -0.87 3.57
N ASN A 98 -19.35 -1.88 3.02
CA ASN A 98 -19.88 -3.23 3.01
C ASN A 98 -19.67 -3.94 4.36
N ASP A 99 -20.30 -5.10 4.55
CA ASP A 99 -20.21 -5.86 5.80
C ASP A 99 -18.76 -6.16 6.20
N LYS A 100 -17.88 -6.43 5.23
CA LYS A 100 -16.48 -6.74 5.47
C LYS A 100 -15.67 -5.51 5.93
N GLU A 101 -15.98 -4.34 5.42
CA GLU A 101 -15.39 -3.09 5.89
C GLU A 101 -15.84 -2.77 7.32
N GLN A 102 -17.10 -3.07 7.65
CA GLN A 102 -17.63 -2.94 9.01
C GLN A 102 -16.97 -3.97 9.96
N GLU A 103 -16.79 -5.23 9.53
CA GLU A 103 -16.03 -6.24 10.29
C GLU A 103 -14.60 -5.76 10.61
N LEU A 104 -13.87 -5.17 9.64
CA LEU A 104 -12.53 -4.60 9.85
C LEU A 104 -12.52 -3.51 10.92
N LEU A 105 -13.47 -2.58 10.85
CA LEU A 105 -13.60 -1.52 11.87
C LEU A 105 -13.93 -2.11 13.26
N ALA A 106 -14.78 -3.13 13.32
CA ALA A 106 -15.10 -3.83 14.55
C ALA A 106 -13.87 -4.54 15.15
N MET A 107 -13.00 -5.12 14.29
CA MET A 107 -11.72 -5.71 14.74
C MET A 107 -10.78 -4.64 15.30
N CYS A 108 -10.62 -3.50 14.62
CA CYS A 108 -9.81 -2.38 15.11
C CYS A 108 -10.35 -1.87 16.48
N LYS A 109 -11.66 -1.75 16.62
CA LYS A 109 -12.31 -1.32 17.87
C LYS A 109 -12.05 -2.30 19.02
N LYS A 110 -12.17 -3.61 18.75
CA LYS A 110 -11.89 -4.66 19.73
C LYS A 110 -10.45 -4.60 20.26
N GLN A 111 -9.52 -4.25 19.39
CA GLN A 111 -8.10 -4.14 19.73
C GLN A 111 -7.70 -2.74 20.22
N ARG A 112 -8.64 -1.79 20.25
CA ARG A 112 -8.41 -0.38 20.64
C ARG A 112 -7.32 0.30 19.80
N LEU A 113 -7.20 -0.07 18.53
CA LEU A 113 -6.24 0.52 17.63
C LEU A 113 -6.70 1.90 17.17
N PRO A 114 -5.82 2.90 17.13
CA PRO A 114 -6.09 4.15 16.45
C PRO A 114 -6.27 3.90 14.95
N VAL A 115 -7.30 4.51 14.36
CA VAL A 115 -7.63 4.35 12.95
C VAL A 115 -7.67 5.72 12.29
N ILE A 116 -6.86 5.90 11.25
CA ILE A 116 -6.96 7.04 10.34
C ILE A 116 -7.82 6.61 9.16
N LEU A 117 -8.83 7.42 8.83
CA LEU A 117 -9.66 7.22 7.65
C LEU A 117 -9.09 8.01 6.47
N ALA A 118 -8.66 7.32 5.42
CA ALA A 118 -8.28 7.92 4.14
C ALA A 118 -9.42 7.79 3.13
N ILE A 119 -10.00 8.91 2.71
CA ILE A 119 -10.97 8.95 1.61
C ILE A 119 -10.17 9.19 0.33
N ASN A 120 -9.78 8.11 -0.35
CA ASN A 120 -8.93 8.17 -1.52
C ASN A 120 -9.73 8.37 -2.82
N LYS A 121 -9.03 8.76 -3.89
CA LYS A 121 -9.59 9.03 -5.24
C LYS A 121 -10.51 10.24 -5.30
N ILE A 122 -10.22 11.28 -4.49
CA ILE A 122 -10.99 12.54 -4.55
C ILE A 122 -10.86 13.26 -5.91
N ASP A 123 -9.83 12.93 -6.69
CA ASP A 123 -9.65 13.36 -8.08
C ASP A 123 -10.78 12.90 -9.03
N MET A 124 -11.52 11.86 -8.66
CA MET A 124 -12.66 11.36 -9.42
C MET A 124 -13.97 12.12 -9.11
N LEU A 125 -13.98 12.98 -8.10
CA LEU A 125 -15.13 13.82 -7.79
C LEU A 125 -15.21 15.00 -8.76
N ARG A 126 -16.39 15.24 -9.31
CA ARG A 126 -16.66 16.42 -10.15
C ARG A 126 -16.76 17.68 -9.30
N ASP A 127 -17.30 17.55 -8.08
CA ASP A 127 -17.46 18.63 -7.12
C ASP A 127 -16.96 18.16 -5.74
N LYS A 128 -16.01 18.91 -5.19
CA LYS A 128 -15.46 18.65 -3.85
C LYS A 128 -16.45 18.91 -2.72
N THR A 129 -17.55 19.61 -2.96
CA THR A 129 -18.63 19.81 -1.99
C THR A 129 -19.28 18.49 -1.57
N GLU A 130 -19.20 17.44 -2.42
CA GLU A 130 -19.67 16.08 -2.11
C GLU A 130 -18.87 15.44 -0.94
N LEU A 131 -17.67 15.94 -0.61
CA LEU A 131 -16.83 15.38 0.46
C LEU A 131 -17.39 15.64 1.85
N ALA A 132 -17.92 16.83 2.13
CA ALA A 132 -18.36 17.20 3.47
C ALA A 132 -19.49 16.28 3.98
N PRO A 133 -20.57 16.00 3.23
CA PRO A 133 -21.58 15.02 3.63
C PRO A 133 -20.99 13.62 3.81
N ARG A 134 -20.06 13.22 2.94
CA ARG A 134 -19.42 11.91 3.02
C ARG A 134 -18.56 11.75 4.28
N ILE A 135 -17.78 12.76 4.63
CA ILE A 135 -17.00 12.79 5.87
C ILE A 135 -17.93 12.67 7.08
N GLY A 136 -19.03 13.45 7.12
CA GLY A 136 -20.00 13.39 8.22
C GLY A 136 -20.63 12.01 8.37
N GLN A 137 -21.00 11.35 7.27
CA GLN A 137 -21.54 9.99 7.26
C GLN A 137 -20.55 8.98 7.84
N LEU A 138 -19.29 9.01 7.38
CA LEU A 138 -18.27 8.05 7.80
C LEU A 138 -17.82 8.31 9.25
N ALA A 139 -17.63 9.57 9.65
CA ALA A 139 -17.25 9.93 11.01
C ALA A 139 -18.28 9.48 12.06
N GLY A 140 -19.56 9.35 11.68
CA GLY A 140 -20.59 8.80 12.56
C GLY A 140 -20.51 7.29 12.80
N LEU A 141 -19.73 6.55 12.00
CA LEU A 141 -19.65 5.08 12.08
C LEU A 141 -18.55 4.60 13.04
N TYR A 142 -17.51 5.37 13.24
CA TYR A 142 -16.36 5.01 14.04
C TYR A 142 -15.66 6.27 14.57
N ASP A 143 -15.02 6.15 15.73
CA ASP A 143 -14.19 7.22 16.32
C ASP A 143 -12.80 7.21 15.66
N PHE A 144 -12.71 7.82 14.48
CA PHE A 144 -11.44 7.92 13.76
C PHE A 144 -10.51 8.95 14.40
N THR A 145 -9.24 8.61 14.53
CA THR A 145 -8.20 9.53 15.01
C THR A 145 -8.06 10.75 14.10
N ALA A 146 -8.17 10.52 12.79
CA ALA A 146 -8.21 11.56 11.77
C ALA A 146 -8.99 11.09 10.54
N VAL A 147 -9.55 12.04 9.78
CA VAL A 147 -10.20 11.80 8.48
C VAL A 147 -9.52 12.66 7.43
N VAL A 148 -8.86 12.02 6.48
CA VAL A 148 -8.05 12.70 5.47
C VAL A 148 -8.54 12.35 4.07
N PRO A 149 -9.17 13.30 3.35
CA PRO A 149 -9.41 13.17 1.92
C PRO A 149 -8.09 13.25 1.15
N CYS A 150 -7.87 12.32 0.23
CA CYS A 150 -6.62 12.26 -0.53
C CYS A 150 -6.81 11.70 -1.95
N SER A 151 -5.80 11.90 -2.76
CA SER A 151 -5.64 11.22 -4.05
C SER A 151 -4.22 10.67 -4.18
N ALA A 152 -4.08 9.36 -4.15
CA ALA A 152 -2.80 8.72 -4.43
C ALA A 152 -2.32 8.97 -5.86
N GLN A 153 -3.22 9.28 -6.79
CA GLN A 153 -2.89 9.57 -8.18
C GLN A 153 -2.26 10.96 -8.34
N THR A 154 -2.89 11.99 -7.80
CA THR A 154 -2.42 13.38 -7.93
C THR A 154 -1.42 13.77 -6.84
N GLY A 155 -1.47 13.13 -5.67
CA GLY A 155 -0.69 13.46 -4.47
C GLY A 155 -1.41 14.40 -3.52
N GLU A 156 -2.60 14.89 -3.87
CA GLU A 156 -3.41 15.75 -3.00
C GLU A 156 -3.73 15.05 -1.67
N GLY A 157 -3.55 15.74 -0.54
CA GLY A 157 -3.84 15.22 0.80
C GLY A 157 -2.88 14.13 1.32
N VAL A 158 -1.92 13.67 0.52
CA VAL A 158 -0.99 12.60 0.94
C VAL A 158 -0.01 13.10 2.02
N GLN A 159 0.41 14.35 1.95
CA GLN A 159 1.27 14.92 2.98
C GLN A 159 0.52 15.09 4.32
N ASP A 160 -0.75 15.46 4.27
CA ASP A 160 -1.60 15.55 5.48
C ASP A 160 -1.78 14.16 6.10
N LEU A 161 -2.03 13.15 5.24
CA LEU A 161 -2.12 11.76 5.67
C LEU A 161 -0.83 11.28 6.35
N LEU A 162 0.33 11.62 5.79
CA LEU A 162 1.63 11.30 6.37
C LEU A 162 1.81 11.98 7.73
N THR A 163 1.48 13.26 7.85
CA THR A 163 1.57 14.00 9.09
C THR A 163 0.72 13.38 10.20
N GLU A 164 -0.50 12.94 9.90
CA GLU A 164 -1.35 12.26 10.89
C GLU A 164 -0.76 10.91 11.32
N MET A 165 -0.13 10.17 10.40
CA MET A 165 0.54 8.91 10.74
C MET A 165 1.81 9.12 11.58
N GLU A 166 2.62 10.15 11.28
CA GLU A 166 3.81 10.50 12.07
C GLU A 166 3.47 10.85 13.53
N ARG A 167 2.26 11.40 13.78
CA ARG A 167 1.77 11.69 15.15
C ARG A 167 1.52 10.42 15.97
N LEU A 168 1.23 9.29 15.31
CA LEU A 168 0.99 8.01 15.97
C LEU A 168 2.29 7.26 16.31
N ALA A 169 3.45 7.72 15.81
CA ALA A 169 4.73 7.09 16.07
C ALA A 169 5.13 7.25 17.54
N LEU A 170 5.46 6.14 18.19
CA LEU A 170 5.87 6.04 19.59
C LEU A 170 7.41 6.05 19.72
N PRO A 171 7.95 6.50 20.86
CA PRO A 171 9.38 6.42 21.15
C PRO A 171 9.88 4.98 20.99
N SER A 172 10.70 4.74 20.00
CA SER A 172 11.21 3.43 19.62
C SER A 172 12.44 3.58 18.71
N PRO A 173 13.40 2.64 18.71
CA PRO A 173 14.42 2.62 17.68
C PRO A 173 13.82 2.38 16.30
N HIS A 174 14.55 2.76 15.24
CA HIS A 174 14.21 2.33 13.89
C HIS A 174 14.41 0.80 13.78
N PHE A 175 13.45 0.13 13.15
CA PHE A 175 13.44 -1.34 12.99
C PHE A 175 14.18 -1.78 11.74
N PHE A 176 14.33 -0.87 10.77
CA PHE A 176 15.01 -1.09 9.50
C PHE A 176 16.09 -0.03 9.30
N PRO A 177 17.16 -0.31 8.53
CA PRO A 177 18.07 0.72 8.02
C PRO A 177 17.30 1.87 7.36
N ASP A 178 17.79 3.10 7.50
CA ASP A 178 17.06 4.31 7.09
C ASP A 178 16.82 4.41 5.59
N ASP A 179 17.62 3.73 4.78
CA ASP A 179 17.51 3.63 3.32
C ASP A 179 16.62 2.47 2.83
N THR A 180 16.10 1.66 3.75
CA THR A 180 15.21 0.54 3.41
C THR A 180 13.86 1.05 2.93
N LEU A 181 13.41 0.58 1.78
CA LEU A 181 12.07 0.89 1.22
C LEU A 181 11.07 -0.25 1.40
N THR A 182 11.56 -1.49 1.44
CA THR A 182 10.72 -2.70 1.57
C THR A 182 11.55 -3.88 2.07
N ASP A 183 10.88 -4.86 2.66
CA ASP A 183 11.47 -6.15 3.05
C ASP A 183 11.52 -7.17 1.89
N GLN A 184 10.93 -6.80 0.73
CA GLN A 184 10.83 -7.74 -0.39
C GLN A 184 12.16 -7.83 -1.16
N PRO A 185 12.66 -9.05 -1.43
CA PRO A 185 13.80 -9.24 -2.31
C PRO A 185 13.55 -8.65 -3.72
N GLU A 186 14.54 -8.07 -4.34
CA GLU A 186 14.45 -7.47 -5.68
C GLU A 186 13.87 -8.44 -6.72
N ARG A 187 14.20 -9.72 -6.62
CA ARG A 187 13.65 -10.77 -7.48
C ARG A 187 12.12 -10.88 -7.37
N VAL A 188 11.57 -10.72 -6.17
CA VAL A 188 10.12 -10.75 -5.93
C VAL A 188 9.47 -9.50 -6.50
N LEU A 189 10.07 -8.33 -6.25
CA LEU A 189 9.60 -7.06 -6.83
C LEU A 189 9.57 -7.11 -8.36
N ALA A 190 10.64 -7.60 -8.98
CA ALA A 190 10.71 -7.74 -10.43
C ALA A 190 9.63 -8.69 -10.98
N ALA A 191 9.40 -9.84 -10.32
CA ALA A 191 8.34 -10.78 -10.69
C ALA A 191 6.96 -10.13 -10.60
N GLU A 192 6.69 -9.38 -9.53
CA GLU A 192 5.42 -8.67 -9.34
C GLU A 192 5.24 -7.54 -10.38
N MET A 193 6.28 -6.79 -10.73
CA MET A 193 6.22 -5.78 -11.79
C MET A 193 5.89 -6.39 -13.15
N ILE A 194 6.45 -7.55 -13.49
CA ILE A 194 6.12 -8.30 -14.70
C ILE A 194 4.64 -8.74 -14.62
N ARG A 195 4.21 -9.29 -13.49
CA ARG A 195 2.82 -9.70 -13.28
C ARG A 195 1.83 -8.54 -13.44
N GLU A 196 2.17 -7.34 -12.97
CA GLU A 196 1.36 -6.13 -13.19
C GLU A 196 1.20 -5.82 -14.69
N LYS A 197 2.29 -5.87 -15.44
CA LYS A 197 2.23 -5.60 -16.90
C LYS A 197 1.34 -6.63 -17.60
N ILE A 198 1.47 -7.91 -17.27
CA ILE A 198 0.61 -8.95 -17.81
C ILE A 198 -0.86 -8.68 -17.46
N LEU A 199 -1.17 -8.37 -16.18
CA LEU A 199 -2.53 -8.06 -15.74
C LEU A 199 -3.14 -6.84 -16.46
N ARG A 200 -2.32 -5.86 -16.83
CA ARG A 200 -2.78 -4.66 -17.58
C ARG A 200 -3.00 -4.94 -19.07
N LEU A 201 -2.19 -5.81 -19.66
CA LEU A 201 -2.23 -6.09 -21.10
C LEU A 201 -3.28 -7.15 -21.48
N MET A 202 -3.59 -8.06 -20.55
CA MET A 202 -4.54 -9.15 -20.79
C MET A 202 -5.94 -8.78 -20.31
N ASP A 203 -6.79 -8.26 -21.19
CA ASP A 203 -8.13 -7.77 -20.80
C ASP A 203 -9.17 -8.87 -20.61
N LYS A 204 -9.06 -10.02 -21.28
CA LYS A 204 -10.14 -11.02 -21.36
C LYS A 204 -9.78 -12.44 -20.91
N GLU A 205 -8.50 -12.77 -20.74
CA GLU A 205 -8.09 -14.14 -20.44
C GLU A 205 -7.41 -14.28 -19.08
N ILE A 206 -8.00 -15.09 -18.22
CA ILE A 206 -7.50 -15.67 -16.97
C ILE A 206 -6.72 -14.70 -16.03
N PRO A 207 -7.37 -13.69 -15.40
CA PRO A 207 -6.69 -12.80 -14.46
C PRO A 207 -6.26 -13.50 -13.17
N HIS A 208 -6.92 -14.59 -12.78
CA HIS A 208 -6.78 -15.22 -11.46
C HIS A 208 -5.71 -16.31 -11.39
N GLY A 209 -5.14 -16.73 -12.51
CA GLY A 209 -4.16 -17.82 -12.60
C GLY A 209 -2.73 -17.41 -12.88
N ILE A 210 -2.41 -16.13 -13.10
CA ILE A 210 -1.07 -15.71 -13.50
C ILE A 210 -0.15 -15.67 -12.29
N ALA A 211 0.92 -16.46 -12.32
CA ALA A 211 2.06 -16.38 -11.43
C ALA A 211 3.33 -16.14 -12.29
N VAL A 212 4.25 -15.34 -11.79
CA VAL A 212 5.54 -15.07 -12.41
C VAL A 212 6.61 -15.52 -11.44
N ALA A 213 7.50 -16.39 -11.89
CA ALA A 213 8.68 -16.80 -11.15
C ALA A 213 9.93 -16.43 -11.94
N ILE A 214 10.89 -15.77 -11.28
CA ILE A 214 12.18 -15.46 -11.87
C ILE A 214 13.14 -16.61 -11.51
N GLU A 215 13.52 -17.42 -12.49
CA GLU A 215 14.42 -18.55 -12.29
C GLU A 215 15.86 -18.09 -12.08
N LYS A 216 16.29 -17.04 -12.78
CA LYS A 216 17.66 -16.55 -12.72
C LYS A 216 17.70 -15.03 -12.81
N MET A 217 18.40 -14.41 -11.87
CA MET A 217 18.72 -12.97 -11.83
C MET A 217 20.22 -12.84 -11.60
N LYS A 218 20.91 -12.05 -12.42
CA LYS A 218 22.33 -11.76 -12.28
C LYS A 218 22.54 -10.28 -12.38
N ASP A 219 23.40 -9.75 -11.52
CA ASP A 219 23.92 -8.41 -11.69
C ASP A 219 24.71 -8.35 -12.98
N CYS A 220 24.27 -7.52 -13.91
CA CYS A 220 25.03 -7.23 -15.12
C CYS A 220 25.99 -6.09 -14.78
N LEU A 221 27.26 -6.41 -14.53
CA LEU A 221 28.29 -5.40 -14.63
C LEU A 221 28.24 -4.89 -16.06
N LEU A 222 27.86 -3.64 -16.25
CA LEU A 222 28.01 -2.93 -17.51
C LEU A 222 29.49 -2.94 -17.86
N TYR A 223 29.92 -3.90 -18.66
CA TYR A 223 31.15 -3.76 -19.41
C TYR A 223 30.89 -2.61 -20.38
N THR A 224 31.36 -1.43 -20.05
CA THR A 224 31.63 -0.40 -21.06
C THR A 224 32.69 -1.02 -21.96
N SER A 225 32.27 -1.57 -23.11
CA SER A 225 33.22 -1.88 -24.17
C SER A 225 33.95 -0.56 -24.46
N PRO A 226 35.30 -0.55 -24.46
CA PRO A 226 36.02 0.68 -24.75
C PRO A 226 35.52 1.21 -26.08
N SER A 227 35.19 2.50 -26.10
CA SER A 227 34.79 3.19 -27.32
C SER A 227 35.87 2.97 -28.38
N PRO A 228 35.56 2.82 -29.66
CA PRO A 228 36.56 2.77 -30.72
C PRO A 228 37.54 3.92 -30.69
N ARG A 229 37.19 5.05 -30.06
CA ARG A 229 38.11 6.22 -29.83
C ARG A 229 39.17 5.96 -28.77
N ASP A 230 38.93 5.06 -27.82
CA ASP A 230 39.89 4.77 -26.73
C ASP A 230 41.02 3.85 -27.20
N VAL A 231 40.90 3.27 -28.41
CA VAL A 231 41.88 2.35 -28.99
C VAL A 231 42.89 3.08 -29.87
N GLU A 232 42.66 4.35 -30.27
CA GLU A 232 43.55 5.13 -31.14
C GLU A 232 44.64 5.90 -30.35
N GLU A 233 44.49 6.10 -29.06
CA GLU A 233 45.53 6.81 -28.24
C GLU A 233 46.63 5.88 -27.67
N SER A 234 46.65 4.60 -28.05
CA SER A 234 47.59 3.56 -27.57
C SER A 234 48.57 3.09 -28.67
N ARG A 235 48.87 3.92 -29.67
CA ARG A 235 49.91 3.63 -30.66
C ARG A 235 50.96 4.72 -30.77
#